data_530443f17a7295f82daa6077325d2642
#
_entry.id   530443f17a7295f82daa6077325d2642
#
_cell.length_a   1.000
_cell.length_b   1.000
_cell.length_c   1.000
_cell.angle_alpha   90.00
_cell.angle_beta   90.00
_cell.angle_gamma   90.00
#
_symmetry.space_group_name_H-M   'P 1'
#
loop_
_entity.id
_entity.type
_entity.pdbx_description
1 polymer ?
#
loop_
_entity_poly.entity_id
_entity_poly.type
_entity_poly.pdbx_seq_one_letter_code
_entity_poly.pdbx_strand_id
1 'polypeptide(L)'
;MRPQLALARHRATTAHLCSAYPFAAELGLGIGGVHMGTNLLTGGGGFAFDPFEAYAQGFVTNPNMLIAGEPGVGKSATAKTFIHRSVGVFGRWVAIADPKGEYLPLAEALGLTVVKLHPGGATRINPLDAGPATHVDAAEQVRRQSEMLVALLGSVLKRDLAPVEDAVLGGALRVLASSGVAHPTLADVAHLMAAPTADMVPTTTTDADLAKAVESIPFALGKLLDRSLRGMFDGPTNVGIDWHGPGLVIDLSAVHHDHEALTLVMVAATAWLQTLMATPGGPRRIQVLDEAWALLG
;
A
#
# COMPACT_ATOMS: atom_id res chain seq x y z
N MET A 1 -35.50 -43.94 32.19
CA MET A 1 -34.37 -43.01 32.25
C MET A 1 -33.19 -43.66 31.53
N ARG A 2 -32.73 -43.16 30.38
CA ARG A 2 -31.50 -43.66 29.75
C ARG A 2 -30.30 -42.99 30.43
N PRO A 3 -29.28 -43.75 30.88
CA PRO A 3 -28.11 -43.15 31.46
C PRO A 3 -27.41 -42.28 30.42
N GLN A 4 -27.26 -40.99 30.70
CA GLN A 4 -26.43 -40.11 29.89
C GLN A 4 -24.94 -40.44 30.22
N LEU A 5 -24.25 -40.97 29.22
CA LEU A 5 -22.80 -41.11 29.29
C LEU A 5 -22.14 -39.72 29.31
N ALA A 6 -21.62 -39.33 30.44
CA ALA A 6 -20.77 -38.13 30.51
C ALA A 6 -19.39 -38.46 29.96
N LEU A 7 -19.17 -38.14 28.68
CA LEU A 7 -17.87 -38.28 28.04
C LEU A 7 -16.95 -37.11 28.49
N ALA A 8 -15.75 -37.45 28.90
CA ALA A 8 -14.73 -36.46 29.21
C ALA A 8 -14.40 -35.61 27.96
N ARG A 9 -14.40 -34.30 28.13
CA ARG A 9 -14.02 -33.38 27.04
C ARG A 9 -12.51 -33.47 26.81
N HIS A 10 -12.09 -34.00 25.68
CA HIS A 10 -10.71 -33.99 25.25
C HIS A 10 -10.47 -32.81 24.30
N ARG A 11 -9.38 -32.09 24.54
CA ARG A 11 -8.86 -31.16 23.55
C ARG A 11 -7.98 -31.95 22.58
N ALA A 12 -8.38 -31.99 21.32
CA ALA A 12 -7.63 -32.60 20.25
C ALA A 12 -7.22 -31.55 19.23
N THR A 13 -6.02 -31.66 18.68
CA THR A 13 -5.59 -30.92 17.50
C THR A 13 -6.10 -31.64 16.25
N THR A 14 -6.11 -30.96 15.08
CA THR A 14 -6.43 -31.59 13.80
C THR A 14 -5.52 -32.78 13.50
N ALA A 15 -4.28 -32.78 13.98
CA ALA A 15 -3.36 -33.93 13.87
C ALA A 15 -3.87 -35.16 14.66
N HIS A 16 -4.49 -34.98 15.82
CA HIS A 16 -5.12 -36.09 16.59
C HIS A 16 -6.38 -36.61 15.90
N LEU A 17 -7.13 -35.73 15.24
CA LEU A 17 -8.35 -36.12 14.49
C LEU A 17 -8.03 -36.90 13.22
N CYS A 18 -6.87 -36.69 12.60
CA CYS A 18 -6.43 -37.47 11.43
C CYS A 18 -6.36 -38.99 11.71
N SER A 19 -6.05 -39.41 12.95
CA SER A 19 -6.07 -40.83 13.33
C SER A 19 -7.50 -41.38 13.52
N ALA A 20 -8.49 -40.54 13.78
CA ALA A 20 -9.89 -40.93 13.88
C ALA A 20 -10.59 -41.06 12.51
N TYR A 21 -10.03 -40.40 11.49
CA TYR A 21 -10.53 -40.43 10.10
C TYR A 21 -9.40 -40.77 9.12
N PRO A 22 -8.89 -41.99 9.16
CA PRO A 22 -7.70 -42.39 8.37
C PRO A 22 -7.90 -42.34 6.86
N PHE A 23 -9.15 -42.17 6.38
CA PHE A 23 -9.49 -42.03 4.95
C PHE A 23 -9.84 -40.61 4.54
N ALA A 24 -9.82 -39.63 5.45
CA ALA A 24 -10.01 -38.22 5.09
C ALA A 24 -8.68 -37.68 4.53
N ALA A 25 -8.54 -37.68 3.23
CA ALA A 25 -7.52 -36.90 2.55
C ALA A 25 -8.09 -35.50 2.32
N GLU A 26 -7.46 -34.48 2.87
CA GLU A 26 -7.73 -33.12 2.45
C GLU A 26 -7.29 -32.97 1.00
N LEU A 27 -8.21 -32.59 0.12
CA LEU A 27 -7.86 -32.16 -1.22
C LEU A 27 -7.00 -30.91 -1.07
N GLY A 28 -5.71 -31.00 -1.37
CA GLY A 28 -4.85 -29.82 -1.43
C GLY A 28 -5.42 -28.81 -2.42
N LEU A 29 -5.00 -27.55 -2.31
CA LEU A 29 -5.37 -26.47 -3.25
C LEU A 29 -4.88 -26.73 -4.70
N GLY A 30 -4.40 -27.95 -4.98
CA GLY A 30 -3.79 -28.31 -6.25
C GLY A 30 -2.32 -27.93 -6.34
N ILE A 31 -1.75 -28.14 -7.53
CA ILE A 31 -0.34 -27.83 -7.82
C ILE A 31 -0.15 -26.45 -8.45
N GLY A 32 -1.25 -25.71 -8.67
CA GLY A 32 -1.20 -24.37 -9.26
C GLY A 32 -0.70 -23.34 -8.26
N GLY A 33 0.31 -22.57 -8.67
CA GLY A 33 0.79 -21.45 -7.87
C GLY A 33 2.22 -21.62 -7.34
N VAL A 34 2.56 -20.74 -6.40
CA VAL A 34 3.88 -20.66 -5.79
C VAL A 34 4.05 -21.81 -4.79
N HIS A 35 5.03 -22.66 -5.02
CA HIS A 35 5.37 -23.71 -4.04
C HIS A 35 5.87 -23.07 -2.74
N MET A 36 5.20 -23.35 -1.62
CA MET A 36 5.51 -22.76 -0.31
C MET A 36 6.18 -23.76 0.63
N GLY A 37 6.01 -25.04 0.43
CA GLY A 37 6.59 -26.07 1.29
C GLY A 37 5.91 -27.42 1.11
N THR A 38 5.97 -28.22 2.16
CA THR A 38 5.34 -29.55 2.21
C THR A 38 4.09 -29.50 3.09
N ASN A 39 2.99 -30.03 2.59
CA ASN A 39 1.75 -30.17 3.36
C ASN A 39 1.85 -31.42 4.24
N LEU A 40 2.06 -31.20 5.53
CA LEU A 40 2.19 -32.30 6.50
C LEU A 40 0.83 -32.97 6.79
N LEU A 41 -0.29 -32.34 6.51
CA LEU A 41 -1.64 -32.87 6.74
C LEU A 41 -2.07 -33.85 5.66
N THR A 42 -1.50 -33.76 4.46
CA THR A 42 -1.84 -34.62 3.31
C THR A 42 -0.83 -35.76 3.06
N GLY A 43 -0.01 -36.09 4.07
CA GLY A 43 0.98 -37.16 3.94
C GLY A 43 2.23 -36.80 3.16
N GLY A 44 2.59 -35.51 3.06
CA GLY A 44 3.87 -35.07 2.52
C GLY A 44 3.84 -34.54 1.08
N GLY A 45 2.65 -34.22 0.56
CA GLY A 45 2.50 -33.55 -0.74
C GLY A 45 3.03 -32.13 -0.74
N GLY A 46 3.42 -31.59 -1.90
CA GLY A 46 3.80 -30.20 -2.04
C GLY A 46 2.63 -29.26 -1.70
N PHE A 47 2.90 -28.18 -0.96
CA PHE A 47 1.93 -27.10 -0.74
C PHE A 47 2.27 -25.94 -1.67
N ALA A 48 1.39 -25.68 -2.63
CA ALA A 48 1.45 -24.53 -3.52
C ALA A 48 0.25 -23.61 -3.24
N PHE A 49 0.49 -22.31 -3.24
CA PHE A 49 -0.55 -21.30 -3.04
C PHE A 49 -0.35 -20.12 -3.97
N ASP A 50 -1.44 -19.65 -4.54
CA ASP A 50 -1.47 -18.45 -5.37
C ASP A 50 -2.79 -17.71 -5.17
N PRO A 51 -2.77 -16.49 -4.61
CA PRO A 51 -3.99 -15.72 -4.43
C PRO A 51 -4.70 -15.39 -5.75
N PHE A 52 -3.96 -15.24 -6.85
CA PHE A 52 -4.56 -14.97 -8.16
C PHE A 52 -5.27 -16.20 -8.74
N GLU A 53 -4.69 -17.39 -8.57
CA GLU A 53 -5.33 -18.64 -8.98
C GLU A 53 -6.52 -18.97 -8.08
N ALA A 54 -6.40 -18.75 -6.77
CA ALA A 54 -7.50 -18.92 -5.83
C ALA A 54 -8.68 -17.99 -6.17
N TYR A 55 -8.41 -16.76 -6.58
CA TYR A 55 -9.42 -15.83 -7.06
C TYR A 55 -10.05 -16.29 -8.39
N ALA A 56 -9.23 -16.71 -9.36
CA ALA A 56 -9.70 -17.18 -10.66
C ALA A 56 -10.60 -18.43 -10.55
N GLN A 57 -10.33 -19.29 -9.57
CA GLN A 57 -11.11 -20.49 -9.27
C GLN A 57 -12.32 -20.22 -8.36
N GLY A 58 -12.51 -18.99 -7.90
CA GLY A 58 -13.64 -18.62 -7.02
C GLY A 58 -13.49 -19.06 -5.57
N PHE A 59 -12.30 -19.48 -5.12
CA PHE A 59 -12.05 -19.84 -3.73
C PHE A 59 -11.99 -18.62 -2.81
N VAL A 60 -11.59 -17.46 -3.35
CA VAL A 60 -11.56 -16.17 -2.63
C VAL A 60 -12.20 -15.08 -3.48
N THR A 61 -12.71 -14.04 -2.82
CA THR A 61 -13.36 -12.91 -3.50
C THR A 61 -12.38 -11.82 -3.95
N ASN A 62 -11.13 -11.87 -3.49
CA ASN A 62 -10.06 -10.99 -3.90
C ASN A 62 -8.69 -11.69 -3.76
N PRO A 63 -7.65 -11.31 -4.53
CA PRO A 63 -6.34 -11.94 -4.50
C PRO A 63 -5.43 -11.36 -3.40
N ASN A 64 -5.96 -11.02 -2.24
CA ASN A 64 -5.17 -10.51 -1.13
C ASN A 64 -4.64 -11.65 -0.26
N MET A 65 -3.45 -11.44 0.32
CA MET A 65 -2.81 -12.36 1.26
C MET A 65 -2.34 -11.61 2.50
N LEU A 66 -2.75 -12.06 3.68
CA LEU A 66 -2.27 -11.59 4.96
C LEU A 66 -1.35 -12.65 5.58
N ILE A 67 -0.13 -12.25 5.98
CA ILE A 67 0.80 -13.10 6.72
C ILE A 67 0.89 -12.57 8.14
N ALA A 68 0.30 -13.30 9.09
CA ALA A 68 0.25 -12.93 10.49
C ALA A 68 0.94 -14.00 11.36
N GLY A 69 1.47 -13.59 12.50
CA GLY A 69 2.13 -14.49 13.47
C GLY A 69 3.00 -13.72 14.47
N GLU A 70 3.48 -14.39 15.47
CA GLU A 70 4.39 -13.82 16.47
C GLU A 70 5.74 -13.38 15.89
N PRO A 71 6.47 -12.47 16.54
CA PRO A 71 7.85 -12.16 16.15
C PRO A 71 8.74 -13.42 16.11
N GLY A 72 9.60 -13.53 15.09
CA GLY A 72 10.55 -14.64 14.97
C GLY A 72 10.02 -15.93 14.34
N VAL A 73 8.72 -16.07 14.06
CA VAL A 73 8.14 -17.31 13.48
C VAL A 73 8.32 -17.44 11.96
N GLY A 74 9.03 -16.51 11.31
CA GLY A 74 9.35 -16.60 9.89
C GLY A 74 8.39 -15.91 8.92
N LYS A 75 7.57 -14.94 9.37
CA LYS A 75 6.66 -14.14 8.50
C LYS A 75 7.39 -13.54 7.29
N SER A 76 8.45 -12.75 7.55
CA SER A 76 9.23 -12.09 6.47
C SER A 76 9.94 -13.11 5.59
N ALA A 77 10.38 -14.26 6.13
CA ALA A 77 10.96 -15.34 5.33
C ALA A 77 9.92 -15.96 4.38
N THR A 78 8.70 -16.18 4.87
CA THR A 78 7.57 -16.66 4.05
C THR A 78 7.22 -15.67 2.95
N ALA A 79 7.10 -14.37 3.28
CA ALA A 79 6.84 -13.32 2.31
C ALA A 79 7.95 -13.25 1.24
N LYS A 80 9.22 -13.21 1.65
CA LYS A 80 10.39 -13.19 0.74
C LYS A 80 10.43 -14.41 -0.16
N THR A 81 10.13 -15.61 0.37
CA THR A 81 10.06 -16.85 -0.42
C THR A 81 8.95 -16.79 -1.47
N PHE A 82 7.77 -16.32 -1.08
CA PHE A 82 6.64 -16.14 -2.00
C PHE A 82 6.99 -15.15 -3.11
N ILE A 83 7.57 -13.98 -2.76
CA ILE A 83 7.98 -12.95 -3.72
C ILE A 83 9.05 -13.50 -4.68
N HIS A 84 10.12 -14.09 -4.13
CA HIS A 84 11.21 -14.63 -4.94
C HIS A 84 10.70 -15.62 -6.00
N ARG A 85 9.83 -16.53 -5.61
CA ARG A 85 9.27 -17.53 -6.51
C ARG A 85 8.21 -16.92 -7.46
N SER A 86 7.43 -15.96 -7.00
CA SER A 86 6.46 -15.24 -7.85
C SER A 86 7.15 -14.48 -8.97
N VAL A 87 8.25 -13.80 -8.69
CA VAL A 87 9.04 -13.06 -9.68
C VAL A 87 9.84 -14.03 -10.56
N GLY A 88 10.64 -14.93 -9.96
CA GLY A 88 11.57 -15.77 -10.70
C GLY A 88 10.91 -16.86 -11.54
N VAL A 89 9.76 -17.39 -11.12
CA VAL A 89 9.07 -18.50 -11.83
C VAL A 89 7.90 -17.99 -12.68
N PHE A 90 7.15 -17.02 -12.17
CA PHE A 90 5.91 -16.56 -12.81
C PHE A 90 6.06 -15.22 -13.53
N GLY A 91 7.23 -14.58 -13.49
CA GLY A 91 7.49 -13.30 -14.14
C GLY A 91 6.58 -12.18 -13.63
N ARG A 92 6.17 -12.22 -12.36
CA ARG A 92 5.32 -11.19 -11.76
C ARG A 92 6.12 -9.95 -11.42
N TRP A 93 5.51 -8.80 -11.59
CA TRP A 93 6.09 -7.53 -11.17
C TRP A 93 5.78 -7.28 -9.69
N VAL A 94 6.76 -6.86 -8.90
CA VAL A 94 6.57 -6.65 -7.46
C VAL A 94 6.90 -5.22 -7.04
N ALA A 95 6.11 -4.66 -6.14
CA ALA A 95 6.38 -3.39 -5.47
C ALA A 95 6.37 -3.60 -3.96
N ILE A 96 7.46 -3.29 -3.29
CA ILE A 96 7.65 -3.54 -1.85
C ILE A 96 7.85 -2.23 -1.13
N ALA A 97 7.04 -1.94 -0.10
CA ALA A 97 7.34 -0.92 0.90
C ALA A 97 8.07 -1.60 2.07
N ASP A 98 9.32 -1.22 2.29
CA ASP A 98 10.26 -1.84 3.22
C ASP A 98 10.68 -0.86 4.33
N PRO A 99 9.97 -0.81 5.46
CA PRO A 99 10.30 0.07 6.56
C PRO A 99 11.61 -0.23 7.27
N LYS A 100 12.12 -1.45 7.15
CA LYS A 100 13.29 -1.91 7.90
C LYS A 100 14.55 -2.10 7.05
N GLY A 101 14.43 -2.04 5.72
CA GLY A 101 15.54 -2.35 4.82
C GLY A 101 15.84 -3.86 4.73
N GLU A 102 14.88 -4.71 5.15
CA GLU A 102 15.09 -6.16 5.18
C GLU A 102 14.97 -6.83 3.80
N TYR A 103 14.42 -6.15 2.80
CA TYR A 103 14.23 -6.69 1.45
C TYR A 103 15.38 -6.35 0.49
N LEU A 104 16.39 -5.58 0.92
CA LEU A 104 17.52 -5.22 0.06
C LEU A 104 18.29 -6.44 -0.51
N PRO A 105 18.58 -7.51 0.28
CA PRO A 105 19.21 -8.71 -0.29
C PRO A 105 18.33 -9.43 -1.34
N LEU A 106 17.01 -9.41 -1.13
CA LEU A 106 16.06 -9.95 -2.11
C LEU A 106 16.02 -9.10 -3.38
N ALA A 107 16.06 -7.77 -3.23
CA ALA A 107 16.11 -6.83 -4.34
C ALA A 107 17.34 -7.06 -5.21
N GLU A 108 18.51 -7.24 -4.60
CA GLU A 108 19.76 -7.58 -5.31
C GLU A 108 19.65 -8.91 -6.05
N ALA A 109 19.15 -9.96 -5.38
CA ALA A 109 19.01 -11.28 -5.97
C ALA A 109 18.04 -11.35 -7.16
N LEU A 110 17.00 -10.49 -7.17
CA LEU A 110 15.98 -10.43 -8.22
C LEU A 110 16.22 -9.32 -9.25
N GLY A 111 17.16 -8.42 -9.02
CA GLY A 111 17.39 -7.24 -9.86
C GLY A 111 16.28 -6.19 -9.73
N LEU A 112 15.65 -6.05 -8.55
CA LEU A 112 14.64 -5.01 -8.31
C LEU A 112 15.28 -3.62 -8.26
N THR A 113 14.57 -2.62 -8.75
CA THR A 113 14.97 -1.21 -8.57
C THR A 113 14.83 -0.82 -7.10
N VAL A 114 15.90 -0.30 -6.48
CA VAL A 114 15.85 0.17 -5.10
C VAL A 114 15.66 1.69 -5.07
N VAL A 115 14.54 2.13 -4.51
CA VAL A 115 14.17 3.54 -4.31
C VAL A 115 14.40 3.88 -2.84
N LYS A 116 15.49 4.60 -2.53
CA LYS A 116 15.80 5.00 -1.16
C LYS A 116 15.18 6.36 -0.87
N LEU A 117 14.22 6.40 0.05
CA LEU A 117 13.62 7.63 0.54
C LEU A 117 14.21 7.95 1.91
N HIS A 118 14.83 9.13 2.02
CA HIS A 118 15.34 9.61 3.30
C HIS A 118 15.26 11.14 3.39
N PRO A 119 15.11 11.69 4.59
CA PRO A 119 15.08 13.13 4.82
C PRO A 119 16.31 13.82 4.23
N GLY A 120 16.08 14.90 3.49
CA GLY A 120 17.16 15.64 2.80
C GLY A 120 17.76 14.90 1.61
N GLY A 121 17.18 13.80 1.16
CA GLY A 121 17.62 13.02 0.01
C GLY A 121 17.38 13.70 -1.33
N ALA A 122 18.02 13.14 -2.36
CA ALA A 122 17.79 13.57 -3.74
C ALA A 122 16.59 12.84 -4.40
N THR A 123 16.21 11.69 -3.85
CA THR A 123 15.10 10.86 -4.37
C THR A 123 13.77 11.37 -3.87
N ARG A 124 12.86 11.65 -4.79
CA ARG A 124 11.51 12.14 -4.50
C ARG A 124 10.47 11.26 -5.14
N ILE A 125 9.36 11.08 -4.46
CA ILE A 125 8.11 10.58 -5.03
C ILE A 125 7.00 11.61 -4.78
N ASN A 126 6.22 11.88 -5.79
CA ASN A 126 5.05 12.74 -5.67
C ASN A 126 3.81 11.86 -5.41
N PRO A 127 3.19 11.93 -4.23
CA PRO A 127 2.01 11.12 -3.93
C PRO A 127 0.82 11.42 -4.86
N LEU A 128 0.82 12.61 -5.49
CA LEU A 128 -0.24 13.05 -6.39
C LEU A 128 0.00 12.66 -7.86
N ASP A 129 1.09 11.93 -8.16
CA ASP A 129 1.32 11.45 -9.52
C ASP A 129 0.19 10.55 -10.00
N ALA A 130 -0.28 10.81 -11.21
CA ALA A 130 -1.32 10.01 -11.86
C ALA A 130 -0.82 8.63 -12.33
N GLY A 131 0.47 8.35 -12.17
CA GLY A 131 1.13 7.17 -12.73
C GLY A 131 1.23 7.24 -14.27
N PRO A 132 1.76 6.19 -14.89
CA PRO A 132 1.95 6.15 -16.36
C PRO A 132 0.67 5.90 -17.16
N ALA A 133 -0.50 5.86 -16.52
CA ALA A 133 -1.77 5.63 -17.19
C ALA A 133 -2.12 6.82 -18.11
N THR A 134 -1.77 6.70 -19.36
CA THR A 134 -1.89 7.73 -20.42
C THR A 134 -3.32 8.08 -20.83
N HIS A 135 -4.34 7.49 -20.21
CA HIS A 135 -5.75 7.62 -20.64
C HIS A 135 -6.73 7.79 -19.46
N VAL A 136 -6.29 8.34 -18.33
CA VAL A 136 -7.22 8.71 -17.26
C VAL A 136 -7.83 10.05 -17.60
N ASP A 137 -9.16 10.15 -17.60
CA ASP A 137 -9.86 11.42 -17.73
C ASP A 137 -9.39 12.41 -16.65
N ALA A 138 -9.27 13.68 -16.99
CA ALA A 138 -8.83 14.72 -16.07
C ALA A 138 -9.69 14.80 -14.80
N ALA A 139 -11.00 14.57 -14.91
CA ALA A 139 -11.90 14.55 -13.75
C ALA A 139 -11.61 13.37 -12.82
N GLU A 140 -11.35 12.19 -13.37
CA GLU A 140 -10.99 11.00 -12.62
C GLU A 140 -9.60 11.15 -11.95
N GLN A 141 -8.66 11.82 -12.62
CA GLN A 141 -7.35 12.15 -12.05
C GLN A 141 -7.49 13.06 -10.83
N VAL A 142 -8.25 14.15 -10.95
CA VAL A 142 -8.52 15.08 -9.84
C VAL A 142 -9.20 14.34 -8.67
N ARG A 143 -10.15 13.44 -8.96
CA ARG A 143 -10.81 12.64 -7.94
C ARG A 143 -9.83 11.77 -7.15
N ARG A 144 -8.94 11.03 -7.85
CA ARG A 144 -7.91 10.19 -7.21
C ARG A 144 -6.92 11.02 -6.39
N GLN A 145 -6.50 12.15 -6.90
CA GLN A 145 -5.63 13.08 -6.19
C GLN A 145 -6.29 13.65 -4.93
N SER A 146 -7.60 13.96 -5.01
CA SER A 146 -8.38 14.42 -3.86
C SER A 146 -8.47 13.33 -2.79
N GLU A 147 -8.83 12.09 -3.15
CA GLU A 147 -8.89 10.96 -2.23
C GLU A 147 -7.54 10.73 -1.53
N MET A 148 -6.44 10.88 -2.28
CA MET A 148 -5.09 10.80 -1.75
C MET A 148 -4.80 11.89 -0.72
N LEU A 149 -5.09 13.16 -1.06
CA LEU A 149 -4.90 14.29 -0.14
C LEU A 149 -5.72 14.12 1.13
N VAL A 150 -6.97 13.67 1.00
CA VAL A 150 -7.85 13.41 2.16
C VAL A 150 -7.22 12.34 3.06
N ALA A 151 -6.72 11.24 2.51
CA ALA A 151 -6.08 10.17 3.28
C ALA A 151 -4.79 10.66 3.97
N LEU A 152 -3.93 11.38 3.26
CA LEU A 152 -2.70 11.94 3.81
C LEU A 152 -2.97 12.94 4.93
N LEU A 153 -3.84 13.91 4.67
CA LEU A 153 -4.16 14.97 5.63
C LEU A 153 -4.94 14.44 6.83
N GLY A 154 -5.83 13.46 6.61
CA GLY A 154 -6.51 12.76 7.71
C GLY A 154 -5.52 12.08 8.65
N SER A 155 -4.49 11.44 8.10
CA SER A 155 -3.41 10.82 8.88
C SER A 155 -2.58 11.86 9.65
N VAL A 156 -2.25 13.02 9.02
CA VAL A 156 -1.51 14.11 9.68
C VAL A 156 -2.33 14.75 10.81
N LEU A 157 -3.61 15.03 10.54
CA LEU A 157 -4.52 15.72 11.46
C LEU A 157 -5.09 14.78 12.53
N LYS A 158 -4.97 13.46 12.35
CA LYS A 158 -5.55 12.40 13.19
C LYS A 158 -7.07 12.57 13.36
N ARG A 159 -7.73 12.97 12.29
CA ARG A 159 -9.18 13.11 12.18
C ARG A 159 -9.62 13.11 10.73
N ASP A 160 -10.90 12.84 10.51
CA ASP A 160 -11.50 13.07 9.20
C ASP A 160 -11.49 14.55 8.84
N LEU A 161 -11.38 14.86 7.56
CA LEU A 161 -11.49 16.21 7.05
C LEU A 161 -12.94 16.69 7.14
N ALA A 162 -13.13 17.96 7.47
CA ALA A 162 -14.44 18.58 7.39
C ALA A 162 -14.88 18.70 5.92
N PRO A 163 -16.20 18.66 5.62
CA PRO A 163 -16.69 18.75 4.24
C PRO A 163 -16.20 19.99 3.48
N VAL A 164 -15.98 21.10 4.17
CA VAL A 164 -15.44 22.32 3.57
C VAL A 164 -13.96 22.16 3.21
N GLU A 165 -13.16 21.48 4.05
CA GLU A 165 -11.75 21.21 3.79
C GLU A 165 -11.58 20.33 2.56
N ASP A 166 -12.38 19.26 2.45
CA ASP A 166 -12.40 18.39 1.28
C ASP A 166 -12.84 19.14 0.01
N ALA A 167 -13.90 19.93 0.08
CA ALA A 167 -14.38 20.72 -1.05
C ALA A 167 -13.34 21.71 -1.58
N VAL A 168 -12.62 22.41 -0.68
CA VAL A 168 -11.56 23.37 -1.05
C VAL A 168 -10.35 22.67 -1.64
N LEU A 169 -9.94 21.52 -1.09
CA LEU A 169 -8.86 20.71 -1.65
C LEU A 169 -9.17 20.23 -3.08
N GLY A 170 -10.39 19.72 -3.29
CA GLY A 170 -10.84 19.36 -4.64
C GLY A 170 -10.90 20.58 -5.58
N GLY A 171 -11.25 21.77 -5.05
CA GLY A 171 -11.17 23.03 -5.77
C GLY A 171 -9.77 23.42 -6.18
N ALA A 172 -8.83 23.34 -5.25
CA ALA A 172 -7.43 23.63 -5.51
C ALA A 172 -6.84 22.73 -6.63
N LEU A 173 -7.15 21.43 -6.60
CA LEU A 173 -6.74 20.51 -7.66
C LEU A 173 -7.36 20.86 -9.02
N ARG A 174 -8.64 21.27 -9.06
CA ARG A 174 -9.27 21.73 -10.31
C ARG A 174 -8.63 23.02 -10.85
N VAL A 175 -8.26 23.95 -9.97
CA VAL A 175 -7.54 25.18 -10.35
C VAL A 175 -6.17 24.82 -10.94
N LEU A 176 -5.41 23.93 -10.32
CA LEU A 176 -4.12 23.47 -10.83
C LEU A 176 -4.28 22.80 -12.22
N ALA A 177 -5.25 21.91 -12.36
CA ALA A 177 -5.51 21.24 -13.63
C ALA A 177 -5.90 22.23 -14.73
N SER A 178 -6.77 23.21 -14.43
CA SER A 178 -7.18 24.24 -15.41
C SER A 178 -6.07 25.23 -15.77
N SER A 179 -5.11 25.43 -14.87
CA SER A 179 -3.92 26.25 -15.10
C SER A 179 -2.81 25.54 -15.89
N GLY A 180 -3.06 24.31 -16.35
CA GLY A 180 -2.12 23.54 -17.16
C GLY A 180 -1.02 22.84 -16.36
N VAL A 181 -1.17 22.71 -15.02
CA VAL A 181 -0.24 21.94 -14.19
C VAL A 181 -0.56 20.46 -14.35
N ALA A 182 0.17 19.78 -15.21
CA ALA A 182 -0.08 18.37 -15.53
C ALA A 182 0.24 17.43 -14.35
N HIS A 183 1.20 17.78 -13.52
CA HIS A 183 1.67 16.97 -12.38
C HIS A 183 1.72 17.83 -11.10
N PRO A 184 0.55 18.12 -10.47
CA PRO A 184 0.53 18.92 -9.26
C PRO A 184 1.29 18.20 -8.14
N THR A 185 2.01 18.98 -7.33
CA THR A 185 2.73 18.49 -6.17
C THR A 185 2.04 18.91 -4.87
N LEU A 186 2.42 18.32 -3.74
CA LEU A 186 1.96 18.78 -2.43
C LEU A 186 2.33 20.25 -2.17
N ALA A 187 3.44 20.73 -2.73
CA ALA A 187 3.86 22.13 -2.59
C ALA A 187 2.92 23.07 -3.35
N ASP A 188 2.47 22.69 -4.55
CA ASP A 188 1.50 23.47 -5.34
C ASP A 188 0.16 23.57 -4.58
N VAL A 189 -0.30 22.46 -4.01
CA VAL A 189 -1.52 22.45 -3.18
C VAL A 189 -1.34 23.33 -1.95
N ALA A 190 -0.20 23.23 -1.25
CA ALA A 190 0.08 24.04 -0.06
C ALA A 190 0.09 25.53 -0.38
N HIS A 191 0.63 25.90 -1.53
CA HIS A 191 0.62 27.30 -1.99
C HIS A 191 -0.80 27.85 -2.17
N LEU A 192 -1.68 27.08 -2.84
CA LEU A 192 -3.08 27.48 -3.01
C LEU A 192 -3.86 27.49 -1.69
N MET A 193 -3.60 26.52 -0.81
CA MET A 193 -4.28 26.46 0.49
C MET A 193 -3.84 27.54 1.48
N ALA A 194 -2.70 28.18 1.25
CA ALA A 194 -2.27 29.34 2.04
C ALA A 194 -3.11 30.61 1.77
N ALA A 195 -3.71 30.71 0.58
CA ALA A 195 -4.58 31.81 0.19
C ALA A 195 -5.75 31.27 -0.68
N PRO A 196 -6.70 30.52 -0.08
CA PRO A 196 -7.81 29.93 -0.82
C PRO A 196 -8.77 31.01 -1.32
N THR A 197 -9.31 30.84 -2.51
CA THR A 197 -10.22 31.77 -3.16
C THR A 197 -11.62 31.17 -3.28
N ALA A 198 -12.66 32.04 -3.28
CA ALA A 198 -14.06 31.64 -3.25
C ALA A 198 -14.48 30.80 -4.47
N ASP A 199 -13.80 30.92 -5.60
CA ASP A 199 -14.02 30.13 -6.81
C ASP A 199 -13.64 28.65 -6.70
N MET A 200 -12.89 28.29 -5.66
CA MET A 200 -12.56 26.86 -5.39
C MET A 200 -13.78 26.06 -4.96
N VAL A 201 -14.84 26.69 -4.46
CA VAL A 201 -16.05 26.01 -3.97
C VAL A 201 -17.30 26.57 -4.66
N PRO A 202 -18.31 25.71 -4.93
CA PRO A 202 -19.55 26.13 -5.60
C PRO A 202 -20.55 26.83 -4.66
N THR A 203 -20.07 27.46 -3.58
CA THR A 203 -20.92 28.08 -2.55
C THR A 203 -20.64 29.57 -2.46
N THR A 204 -21.66 30.35 -2.04
CA THR A 204 -21.49 31.77 -1.78
C THR A 204 -20.75 31.95 -0.44
N THR A 205 -19.45 32.19 -0.52
CA THR A 205 -18.59 32.39 0.66
C THR A 205 -17.52 33.41 0.30
N THR A 206 -16.84 33.96 1.30
CA THR A 206 -15.73 34.89 1.09
C THR A 206 -14.39 34.18 1.23
N ASP A 207 -13.33 34.71 0.60
CA ASP A 207 -11.98 34.19 0.73
C ASP A 207 -11.53 34.13 2.20
N ALA A 208 -11.93 35.14 3.00
CA ALA A 208 -11.60 35.18 4.42
C ALA A 208 -12.28 34.05 5.22
N ASP A 209 -13.54 33.73 4.90
CA ASP A 209 -14.27 32.65 5.57
C ASP A 209 -13.65 31.27 5.18
N LEU A 210 -13.27 31.11 3.93
CA LEU A 210 -12.59 29.91 3.47
C LEU A 210 -11.22 29.75 4.14
N ALA A 211 -10.40 30.80 4.15
CA ALA A 211 -9.09 30.77 4.79
C ALA A 211 -9.19 30.34 6.25
N LYS A 212 -10.20 30.83 6.98
CA LYS A 212 -10.48 30.42 8.36
C LYS A 212 -10.94 28.96 8.46
N ALA A 213 -11.80 28.52 7.55
CA ALA A 213 -12.34 27.16 7.57
C ALA A 213 -11.28 26.09 7.29
N VAL A 214 -10.24 26.42 6.54
CA VAL A 214 -9.16 25.49 6.15
C VAL A 214 -7.81 25.82 6.80
N GLU A 215 -7.77 26.65 7.84
CA GLU A 215 -6.53 27.13 8.46
C GLU A 215 -5.58 26.00 8.91
N SER A 216 -6.13 24.83 9.25
CA SER A 216 -5.34 23.64 9.64
C SER A 216 -4.58 22.99 8.49
N ILE A 217 -5.05 23.13 7.26
CA ILE A 217 -4.53 22.40 6.10
C ILE A 217 -3.13 22.83 5.69
N PRO A 218 -2.79 24.14 5.59
CA PRO A 218 -1.42 24.57 5.31
C PRO A 218 -0.40 24.04 6.33
N PHE A 219 -0.77 24.01 7.62
CA PHE A 219 0.11 23.46 8.65
C PHE A 219 0.30 21.94 8.50
N ALA A 220 -0.77 21.22 8.15
CA ALA A 220 -0.70 19.78 7.90
C ALA A 220 0.16 19.45 6.67
N LEU A 221 -0.01 20.19 5.58
CA LEU A 221 0.87 20.09 4.39
C LEU A 221 2.31 20.44 4.70
N GLY A 222 2.53 21.46 5.54
CA GLY A 222 3.85 21.83 6.03
C GLY A 222 4.57 20.70 6.75
N LYS A 223 3.86 19.87 7.52
CA LYS A 223 4.46 18.67 8.14
C LYS A 223 4.95 17.64 7.13
N LEU A 224 4.26 17.50 6.00
CA LEU A 224 4.64 16.57 4.91
C LEU A 224 5.81 17.10 4.08
N LEU A 225 5.99 18.41 4.01
CA LEU A 225 6.99 19.07 3.16
C LEU A 225 8.27 19.45 3.92
N ASP A 226 8.22 19.47 5.25
CA ASP A 226 9.32 19.94 6.10
C ASP A 226 9.73 18.90 7.15
N ARG A 227 10.71 19.22 7.97
CA ARG A 227 11.23 18.39 9.07
C ARG A 227 11.68 17.01 8.61
N SER A 228 11.08 15.96 9.23
CA SER A 228 11.44 14.55 9.02
C SER A 228 11.15 14.03 7.60
N LEU A 229 10.36 14.75 6.78
CA LEU A 229 9.95 14.30 5.45
C LEU A 229 10.50 15.17 4.32
N ARG A 230 11.23 16.22 4.65
CA ARG A 230 11.82 17.14 3.68
C ARG A 230 12.68 16.41 2.65
N GLY A 231 12.46 16.70 1.36
CA GLY A 231 13.18 16.07 0.26
C GLY A 231 12.59 14.76 -0.22
N MET A 232 11.49 14.27 0.41
CA MET A 232 10.86 13.02 0.01
C MET A 232 9.62 13.24 -0.88
N PHE A 233 8.80 14.27 -0.57
CA PHE A 233 7.50 14.54 -1.21
C PHE A 233 7.33 15.98 -1.70
N ASP A 234 8.36 16.79 -1.65
CA ASP A 234 8.34 18.23 -1.90
C ASP A 234 8.52 18.63 -3.37
N GLY A 235 8.44 17.68 -4.29
CA GLY A 235 8.58 17.92 -5.72
C GLY A 235 8.09 16.76 -6.59
N PRO A 236 8.27 16.87 -7.90
CA PRO A 236 7.88 15.82 -8.83
C PRO A 236 8.70 14.54 -8.60
N THR A 237 8.10 13.41 -8.90
CA THR A 237 8.80 12.11 -8.88
C THR A 237 9.99 12.14 -9.82
N ASN A 238 11.16 11.79 -9.29
CA ASN A 238 12.40 11.70 -10.06
C ASN A 238 12.98 10.29 -10.13
N VAL A 239 12.14 9.30 -9.81
CA VAL A 239 12.49 7.88 -9.88
C VAL A 239 12.07 7.31 -11.23
N GLY A 240 13.01 6.73 -11.96
CA GLY A 240 12.71 5.93 -13.14
C GLY A 240 12.13 4.56 -12.75
N ILE A 241 10.97 4.22 -13.31
CA ILE A 241 10.35 2.91 -13.08
C ILE A 241 10.62 2.04 -14.29
N ASP A 242 11.31 0.93 -14.06
CA ASP A 242 11.46 -0.10 -15.09
C ASP A 242 10.24 -1.04 -15.07
N TRP A 243 9.33 -0.83 -16.03
CA TRP A 243 8.15 -1.67 -16.21
C TRP A 243 8.43 -3.02 -16.85
N HIS A 244 9.60 -3.18 -17.46
CA HIS A 244 10.06 -4.44 -18.07
C HIS A 244 10.91 -5.25 -17.10
N GLY A 245 11.41 -4.61 -16.05
CA GLY A 245 12.11 -5.26 -14.95
C GLY A 245 11.20 -6.03 -14.01
N PRO A 246 11.75 -6.66 -12.99
CA PRO A 246 11.00 -7.49 -12.04
C PRO A 246 10.21 -6.69 -10.99
N GLY A 247 10.46 -5.38 -10.85
CA GLY A 247 9.77 -4.52 -9.89
C GLY A 247 10.68 -3.59 -9.11
N LEU A 248 10.20 -3.11 -7.98
CA LEU A 248 10.92 -2.16 -7.13
C LEU A 248 10.73 -2.41 -5.62
N VAL A 249 11.67 -1.88 -4.85
CA VAL A 249 11.60 -1.78 -3.38
C VAL A 249 11.73 -0.32 -3.00
N ILE A 250 10.83 0.19 -2.17
CA ILE A 250 10.96 1.49 -1.52
C ILE A 250 11.56 1.26 -0.14
N ASP A 251 12.83 1.62 0.01
CA ASP A 251 13.55 1.55 1.29
C ASP A 251 13.21 2.77 2.13
N LEU A 252 12.52 2.53 3.24
CA LEU A 252 12.05 3.53 4.21
C LEU A 252 12.82 3.44 5.53
N SER A 253 13.91 2.68 5.60
CA SER A 253 14.66 2.42 6.83
C SER A 253 15.17 3.68 7.52
N ALA A 254 15.39 4.75 6.76
CA ALA A 254 15.83 6.04 7.30
C ALA A 254 14.81 6.72 8.24
N VAL A 255 13.53 6.40 8.12
CA VAL A 255 12.45 6.96 8.97
C VAL A 255 11.86 5.93 9.93
N HIS A 256 12.41 4.72 9.97
CA HIS A 256 11.87 3.60 10.76
C HIS A 256 11.72 3.91 12.26
N HIS A 257 12.62 4.71 12.83
CA HIS A 257 12.61 5.04 14.27
C HIS A 257 11.67 6.20 14.62
N ASP A 258 11.18 6.96 13.64
CA ASP A 258 10.17 8.02 13.81
C ASP A 258 8.82 7.46 13.41
N HIS A 259 8.02 7.07 14.40
CA HIS A 259 6.73 6.40 14.17
C HIS A 259 5.74 7.28 13.40
N GLU A 260 5.69 8.59 13.69
CA GLU A 260 4.83 9.53 12.96
C GLU A 260 5.29 9.68 11.50
N ALA A 261 6.57 9.89 11.29
CA ALA A 261 7.15 9.98 9.95
C ALA A 261 6.93 8.68 9.16
N LEU A 262 7.18 7.52 9.78
CA LEU A 262 6.97 6.23 9.14
C LEU A 262 5.52 6.04 8.68
N THR A 263 4.54 6.35 9.54
CA THR A 263 3.11 6.25 9.18
C THR A 263 2.80 7.12 7.95
N LEU A 264 3.23 8.38 7.94
CA LEU A 264 2.98 9.29 6.83
C LEU A 264 3.65 8.85 5.52
N VAL A 265 4.91 8.39 5.61
CA VAL A 265 5.64 7.89 4.45
C VAL A 265 5.02 6.59 3.92
N MET A 266 4.59 5.70 4.80
CA MET A 266 3.90 4.46 4.41
C MET A 266 2.58 4.77 3.69
N VAL A 267 1.78 5.73 4.17
CA VAL A 267 0.55 6.17 3.49
C VAL A 267 0.88 6.71 2.11
N ALA A 268 1.82 7.64 2.00
CA ALA A 268 2.21 8.27 0.73
C ALA A 268 2.79 7.24 -0.27
N ALA A 269 3.71 6.39 0.20
CA ALA A 269 4.34 5.36 -0.63
C ALA A 269 3.32 4.31 -1.11
N THR A 270 2.44 3.85 -0.20
CA THR A 270 1.40 2.87 -0.54
C THR A 270 0.49 3.39 -1.63
N ALA A 271 0.09 4.61 -1.51
CA ALA A 271 -0.79 5.24 -2.45
C ALA A 271 -0.13 5.50 -3.82
N TRP A 272 1.10 5.97 -3.82
CA TRP A 272 1.88 6.06 -5.06
C TRP A 272 2.02 4.69 -5.73
N LEU A 273 2.33 3.63 -4.96
CA LEU A 273 2.38 2.26 -5.46
C LEU A 273 1.03 1.81 -6.03
N GLN A 274 -0.09 2.11 -5.38
CA GLN A 274 -1.42 1.76 -5.88
C GLN A 274 -1.69 2.41 -7.25
N THR A 275 -1.30 3.66 -7.43
CA THR A 275 -1.41 4.35 -8.73
C THR A 275 -0.58 3.64 -9.80
N LEU A 276 0.65 3.23 -9.47
CA LEU A 276 1.49 2.43 -10.38
C LEU A 276 0.86 1.08 -10.71
N MET A 277 0.28 0.41 -9.72
CA MET A 277 -0.36 -0.91 -9.88
C MET A 277 -1.63 -0.85 -10.75
N ALA A 278 -2.31 0.27 -10.78
CA ALA A 278 -3.53 0.48 -11.58
C ALA A 278 -3.27 0.61 -13.09
N THR A 279 -2.01 0.70 -13.54
CA THR A 279 -1.66 0.79 -14.96
C THR A 279 -2.16 -0.44 -15.73
N PRO A 280 -2.96 -0.30 -16.79
CA PRO A 280 -3.48 -1.42 -17.57
C PRO A 280 -2.37 -2.20 -18.28
N GLY A 281 -2.59 -3.51 -18.45
CA GLY A 281 -1.67 -4.39 -19.17
C GLY A 281 -0.45 -4.84 -18.38
N GLY A 282 0.40 -5.63 -18.98
CA GLY A 282 1.61 -6.18 -18.34
C GLY A 282 1.37 -7.41 -17.45
N PRO A 283 2.40 -7.88 -16.74
CA PRO A 283 2.30 -9.03 -15.85
C PRO A 283 1.40 -8.76 -14.66
N ARG A 284 0.95 -9.81 -13.98
CA ARG A 284 0.28 -9.70 -12.66
C ARG A 284 1.23 -9.00 -11.69
N ARG A 285 0.70 -8.04 -10.93
CA ARG A 285 1.47 -7.21 -10.01
C ARG A 285 1.16 -7.55 -8.57
N ILE A 286 2.19 -7.54 -7.73
CA ILE A 286 2.08 -7.82 -6.30
C ILE A 286 2.57 -6.59 -5.55
N GLN A 287 1.71 -6.00 -4.72
CA GLN A 287 2.11 -4.99 -3.75
C GLN A 287 2.36 -5.68 -2.41
N VAL A 288 3.49 -5.37 -1.80
CA VAL A 288 3.89 -5.90 -0.49
C VAL A 288 4.06 -4.74 0.47
N LEU A 289 3.35 -4.83 1.59
CA LEU A 289 3.45 -3.87 2.69
C LEU A 289 3.98 -4.64 3.90
N ASP A 290 5.25 -4.50 4.18
CA ASP A 290 5.80 -5.01 5.45
C ASP A 290 5.48 -4.02 6.58
N GLU A 291 5.37 -4.52 7.80
CA GLU A 291 4.97 -3.71 8.96
C GLU A 291 3.65 -2.93 8.73
N ALA A 292 2.67 -3.57 8.06
CA ALA A 292 1.40 -2.93 7.67
C ALA A 292 0.61 -2.33 8.86
N TRP A 293 0.92 -2.71 10.09
CA TRP A 293 0.38 -2.10 11.31
C TRP A 293 0.70 -0.60 11.40
N ALA A 294 1.79 -0.13 10.78
CA ALA A 294 2.14 1.28 10.73
C ALA A 294 1.07 2.13 9.99
N LEU A 295 0.23 1.51 9.16
CA LEU A 295 -0.88 2.17 8.49
C LEU A 295 -2.14 2.26 9.36
N LEU A 296 -2.19 1.53 10.48
CA LEU A 296 -3.37 1.47 11.35
C LEU A 296 -3.31 2.53 12.46
N GLY A 297 -2.22 3.28 12.54
CA GLY A 297 -1.93 4.53 13.26
C GLY A 297 -2.28 4.62 14.70
#